data_e9479e7bedfbfc89c42dc1b88f3ff8e7
#
_entry.id   e9479e7bedfbfc89c42dc1b88f3ff8e7
#
_cell.length_a   1.000
_cell.length_b   1.000
_cell.length_c   1.000
_cell.angle_alpha   90.00
_cell.angle_beta   90.00
_cell.angle_gamma   90.00
#
_symmetry.space_group_name_H-M   'P 1'
#
loop_
_entity.id
_entity.type
_entity.pdbx_description
1 polymer ?
#
loop_
_entity_poly.entity_id
_entity_poly.type
_entity_poly.pdbx_seq_one_letter_code
_entity_poly.pdbx_strand_id
1 'polypeptide(L)'
;MVEKRENEIDTLKGIGILFVIASHCDANLRLFFSYPFSFTIPLFFWVAGYFLTNRTSFPVFVGKKFNRLMLPYWLWCVLSADVFFIQTRLHNPLAYFPIPAELWRMFLLSSSLLWMPPVLNLPLWFFPALFAVLLLLYPCVGWSGKKLGWSMAALFVLTPVWQSFISREWIFSCRVFPPALFFGLGGIYAARNKTFLKNVLSVPMTLILLASGFGLAFGHWADVFDASSPLFFMAAISSILGWYGAAMRLDCRLLRFAGRHSLILLGCHVPVLQQVVKVLLFGYTNKGADTSDLTDNIAEFICVSVIAFAIAGGYAAITRKLPRAKYGIVAVAVAVFGYYVYKSP
;
A
#
# COMPACT_ATOMS: atom_id res chain seq x y z
N MET A 1 -24.86 10.50 -9.96
CA MET A 1 -23.78 11.35 -10.47
C MET A 1 -22.46 10.60 -10.35
N VAL A 2 -21.80 10.34 -11.48
CA VAL A 2 -20.43 9.80 -11.48
C VAL A 2 -19.54 10.92 -10.93
N GLU A 3 -18.87 10.67 -9.81
CA GLU A 3 -17.94 11.61 -9.20
C GLU A 3 -16.85 11.95 -10.24
N LYS A 4 -16.71 13.25 -10.55
CA LYS A 4 -15.74 13.70 -11.55
C LYS A 4 -14.36 13.26 -11.11
N ARG A 5 -13.75 12.35 -11.85
CA ARG A 5 -12.41 11.81 -11.57
C ARG A 5 -11.39 12.93 -11.59
N GLU A 6 -10.55 12.98 -10.57
CA GLU A 6 -9.45 13.93 -10.48
C GLU A 6 -8.18 13.26 -10.98
N ASN A 7 -7.75 13.65 -12.19
CA ASN A 7 -6.57 13.07 -12.83
C ASN A 7 -5.29 13.29 -12.01
N GLU A 8 -5.18 14.44 -11.33
CA GLU A 8 -4.06 14.76 -10.46
C GLU A 8 -3.92 13.80 -9.28
N ILE A 9 -5.04 13.35 -8.70
CA ILE A 9 -5.01 12.38 -7.61
C ILE A 9 -4.71 10.96 -8.12
N ASP A 10 -5.21 10.60 -9.30
CA ASP A 10 -4.83 9.33 -9.93
C ASP A 10 -3.32 9.33 -10.27
N THR A 11 -2.77 10.45 -10.77
CA THR A 11 -1.33 10.60 -11.00
C THR A 11 -0.53 10.50 -9.71
N LEU A 12 -0.97 11.16 -8.63
CA LEU A 12 -0.35 11.11 -7.31
C LEU A 12 -0.31 9.68 -6.74
N LYS A 13 -1.41 8.94 -6.83
CA LYS A 13 -1.43 7.51 -6.45
C LYS A 13 -0.49 6.66 -7.31
N GLY A 14 -0.40 6.99 -8.60
CA GLY A 14 0.51 6.32 -9.52
C GLY A 14 1.97 6.52 -9.12
N ILE A 15 2.35 7.73 -8.78
CA ILE A 15 3.68 8.03 -8.22
C ILE A 15 3.91 7.22 -6.94
N GLY A 16 2.97 7.27 -6.00
CA GLY A 16 3.07 6.55 -4.73
C GLY A 16 3.25 5.04 -4.90
N ILE A 17 2.46 4.39 -5.78
CA ILE A 17 2.56 2.93 -5.96
C ILE A 17 3.87 2.53 -6.67
N LEU A 18 4.40 3.35 -7.57
CA LEU A 18 5.72 3.08 -8.18
C LEU A 18 6.84 3.16 -7.15
N PHE A 19 6.79 4.13 -6.22
CA PHE A 19 7.73 4.18 -5.11
C PHE A 19 7.58 2.98 -4.16
N VAL A 20 6.37 2.47 -3.92
CA VAL A 20 6.16 1.24 -3.15
C VAL A 20 6.79 0.05 -3.85
N ILE A 21 6.60 -0.12 -5.16
CA ILE A 21 7.22 -1.20 -5.93
C ILE A 21 8.75 -1.07 -5.85
N ALA A 22 9.29 0.12 -6.10
CA ALA A 22 10.73 0.39 -6.05
C ALA A 22 11.33 0.06 -4.67
N SER A 23 10.62 0.36 -3.58
CA SER A 23 11.09 0.10 -2.22
C SER A 23 11.15 -1.38 -1.84
N HIS A 24 10.54 -2.27 -2.63
CA HIS A 24 10.60 -3.72 -2.43
C HIS A 24 11.58 -4.42 -3.40
N CYS A 25 12.04 -3.71 -4.43
CA CYS A 25 13.14 -4.17 -5.29
C CYS A 25 14.46 -3.86 -4.59
N ASP A 26 15.34 -4.81 -4.47
CA ASP A 26 16.44 -4.89 -3.48
C ASP A 26 17.39 -3.67 -3.36
N ALA A 27 18.01 -3.60 -2.30
CA ALA A 27 18.24 -2.61 -1.26
C ALA A 27 19.57 -1.86 -1.25
N ASN A 28 20.37 -1.85 -2.29
CA ASN A 28 21.61 -1.05 -2.27
C ASN A 28 21.44 0.44 -2.56
N LEU A 29 20.27 0.83 -3.00
CA LEU A 29 19.85 2.24 -3.00
C LEU A 29 19.41 2.73 -1.60
N ARG A 30 19.97 2.19 -0.50
CA ARG A 30 19.57 2.53 0.88
C ARG A 30 19.43 4.04 1.14
N LEU A 31 20.22 4.85 0.48
CA LEU A 31 20.14 6.30 0.54
C LEU A 31 18.83 6.86 -0.01
N PHE A 32 18.24 6.21 -1.02
CA PHE A 32 16.95 6.60 -1.57
C PHE A 32 15.77 5.88 -0.90
N PHE A 33 16.01 4.77 -0.18
CA PHE A 33 14.94 3.90 0.33
C PHE A 33 14.26 4.39 1.61
N SER A 34 14.91 5.20 2.44
CA SER A 34 14.23 5.86 3.55
C SER A 34 13.12 6.79 3.05
N TYR A 35 13.35 7.44 1.93
CA TYR A 35 12.41 8.41 1.38
C TYR A 35 11.05 7.81 1.00
N PRO A 36 10.93 6.75 0.18
CA PRO A 36 9.65 6.11 -0.10
C PRO A 36 8.89 5.69 1.16
N PHE A 37 9.56 5.08 2.13
CA PHE A 37 8.91 4.63 3.38
C PHE A 37 8.36 5.77 4.22
N SER A 38 8.99 6.95 4.15
CA SER A 38 8.56 8.11 4.93
C SER A 38 7.20 8.67 4.48
N PHE A 39 6.82 8.54 3.20
CA PHE A 39 5.64 9.23 2.69
C PHE A 39 4.63 8.39 1.92
N THR A 40 5.01 7.25 1.31
CA THR A 40 4.10 6.51 0.41
C THR A 40 2.86 5.98 1.12
N ILE A 41 3.02 5.38 2.28
CA ILE A 41 1.90 4.89 3.07
C ILE A 41 1.07 6.04 3.64
N PRO A 42 1.66 7.08 4.27
CA PRO A 42 0.96 8.32 4.61
C PRO A 42 0.15 8.92 3.46
N LEU A 43 0.70 8.94 2.25
CA LEU A 43 0.03 9.42 1.04
C LEU A 43 -1.26 8.64 0.74
N PHE A 44 -1.23 7.32 0.83
CA PHE A 44 -2.43 6.52 0.57
C PHE A 44 -3.52 6.73 1.63
N PHE A 45 -3.17 6.92 2.91
CA PHE A 45 -4.12 7.31 3.94
C PHE A 45 -4.66 8.73 3.70
N TRP A 46 -3.82 9.67 3.30
CA TRP A 46 -4.21 11.02 2.92
C TRP A 46 -5.20 10.99 1.74
N VAL A 47 -4.91 10.26 0.67
CA VAL A 47 -5.82 10.10 -0.49
C VAL A 47 -7.13 9.42 -0.08
N ALA A 48 -7.09 8.45 0.83
CA ALA A 48 -8.30 7.79 1.33
C ALA A 48 -9.21 8.78 2.07
N GLY A 49 -8.65 9.66 2.89
CA GLY A 49 -9.36 10.75 3.54
C GLY A 49 -9.86 11.81 2.54
N TYR A 50 -9.08 12.13 1.53
CA TYR A 50 -9.43 13.11 0.50
C TYR A 50 -10.73 12.73 -0.25
N PHE A 51 -10.93 11.46 -0.56
CA PHE A 51 -12.14 10.96 -1.22
C PHE A 51 -13.23 10.48 -0.25
N LEU A 52 -13.03 10.66 1.05
CA LEU A 52 -14.00 10.17 2.00
C LEU A 52 -15.24 11.07 2.03
N THR A 53 -16.42 10.47 1.89
CA THR A 53 -17.71 11.15 1.96
C THR A 53 -18.67 10.37 2.85
N ASN A 54 -19.60 11.06 3.49
CA ASN A 54 -20.65 10.45 4.32
C ASN A 54 -22.04 10.49 3.64
N ARG A 55 -22.05 10.41 2.30
CA ARG A 55 -23.29 10.46 1.49
C ARG A 55 -24.18 9.21 1.62
N THR A 56 -23.67 8.13 2.21
CA THR A 56 -24.41 6.87 2.43
C THR A 56 -24.43 6.58 3.92
N SER A 57 -25.43 5.83 4.42
CA SER A 57 -25.43 5.40 5.81
C SER A 57 -24.21 4.55 6.16
N PHE A 58 -23.83 4.53 7.44
CA PHE A 58 -22.63 3.82 7.90
C PHE A 58 -22.63 2.32 7.54
N PRO A 59 -23.72 1.54 7.70
CA PRO A 59 -23.73 0.13 7.31
C PRO A 59 -23.48 -0.08 5.82
N VAL A 60 -24.07 0.76 4.97
CA VAL A 60 -23.85 0.73 3.52
C VAL A 60 -22.41 1.09 3.17
N PHE A 61 -21.82 2.06 3.87
CA PHE A 61 -20.43 2.42 3.73
C PHE A 61 -19.51 1.25 4.10
N VAL A 62 -19.73 0.62 5.25
CA VAL A 62 -18.98 -0.57 5.72
C VAL A 62 -19.02 -1.67 4.66
N GLY A 63 -20.20 -2.05 4.18
CA GLY A 63 -20.35 -3.09 3.16
C GLY A 63 -19.59 -2.78 1.86
N LYS A 64 -19.66 -1.51 1.38
CA LYS A 64 -18.91 -1.08 0.20
C LYS A 64 -17.39 -1.17 0.39
N LYS A 65 -16.88 -0.74 1.56
CA LYS A 65 -15.44 -0.77 1.87
C LYS A 65 -14.96 -2.19 2.11
N PHE A 66 -15.75 -3.02 2.77
CA PHE A 66 -15.47 -4.44 2.94
C PHE A 66 -15.29 -5.13 1.59
N ASN A 67 -16.24 -5.01 0.68
CA ASN A 67 -16.16 -5.61 -0.65
C ASN A 67 -14.99 -5.08 -1.49
N ARG A 68 -14.58 -3.83 -1.27
CA ARG A 68 -13.50 -3.20 -2.04
C ARG A 68 -12.11 -3.51 -1.48
N LEU A 69 -11.97 -3.75 -0.18
CA LEU A 69 -10.68 -3.90 0.48
C LEU A 69 -10.49 -5.32 1.05
N MET A 70 -11.49 -5.85 1.77
CA MET A 70 -11.32 -7.12 2.47
C MET A 70 -11.43 -8.34 1.54
N LEU A 71 -12.34 -8.33 0.57
CA LEU A 71 -12.42 -9.42 -0.41
C LEU A 71 -11.15 -9.50 -1.28
N PRO A 72 -10.62 -8.40 -1.86
CA PRO A 72 -9.33 -8.44 -2.53
C PRO A 72 -8.16 -8.83 -1.61
N TYR A 73 -8.18 -8.41 -0.34
CA TYR A 73 -7.19 -8.83 0.64
C TYR A 73 -7.09 -10.35 0.73
N TRP A 74 -8.20 -11.02 1.01
CA TRP A 74 -8.22 -12.48 1.13
C TRP A 74 -7.86 -13.18 -0.18
N LEU A 75 -8.33 -12.64 -1.31
CA LEU A 75 -7.95 -13.17 -2.62
C LEU A 75 -6.41 -13.13 -2.81
N TRP A 76 -5.78 -11.98 -2.51
CA TRP A 76 -4.33 -11.86 -2.62
C TRP A 76 -3.58 -12.73 -1.60
N CYS A 77 -4.13 -12.93 -0.40
CA CYS A 77 -3.59 -13.87 0.56
C CYS A 77 -3.56 -15.30 -0.02
N VAL A 78 -4.69 -15.76 -0.56
CA VAL A 78 -4.80 -17.10 -1.16
C VAL A 78 -3.87 -17.24 -2.37
N LEU A 79 -3.90 -16.27 -3.30
CA LEU A 79 -3.03 -16.30 -4.49
C LEU A 79 -1.53 -16.31 -4.13
N SER A 80 -1.14 -15.53 -3.12
CA SER A 80 0.25 -15.51 -2.67
C SER A 80 0.67 -16.84 -2.04
N ALA A 81 -0.24 -17.47 -1.28
CA ALA A 81 -0.02 -18.79 -0.73
C ALA A 81 0.09 -19.84 -1.83
N ASP A 82 -0.82 -19.82 -2.84
CA ASP A 82 -0.79 -20.75 -3.97
C ASP A 82 0.54 -20.68 -4.72
N VAL A 83 0.97 -19.47 -5.08
CA VAL A 83 2.25 -19.25 -5.79
C VAL A 83 3.42 -19.77 -4.96
N PHE A 84 3.43 -19.51 -3.66
CA PHE A 84 4.46 -19.98 -2.75
C PHE A 84 4.46 -21.52 -2.64
N PHE A 85 3.30 -22.17 -2.52
CA PHE A 85 3.18 -23.64 -2.48
C PHE A 85 3.67 -24.28 -3.76
N ILE A 86 3.22 -23.80 -4.91
CA ILE A 86 3.62 -24.32 -6.21
C ILE A 86 5.16 -24.28 -6.31
N GLN A 87 5.74 -23.14 -6.00
CA GLN A 87 7.17 -22.94 -6.05
C GLN A 87 7.93 -23.89 -5.12
N THR A 88 7.50 -23.99 -3.86
CA THR A 88 8.19 -24.82 -2.88
C THR A 88 8.11 -26.31 -3.25
N ARG A 89 6.96 -26.80 -3.75
CA ARG A 89 6.80 -28.17 -4.19
C ARG A 89 7.60 -28.50 -5.43
N LEU A 90 7.78 -27.56 -6.33
CA LEU A 90 8.65 -27.74 -7.50
C LEU A 90 10.12 -27.95 -7.10
N HIS A 91 10.57 -27.37 -5.97
CA HIS A 91 11.95 -27.46 -5.49
C HIS A 91 12.18 -28.56 -4.44
N ASN A 92 11.22 -28.74 -3.57
CA ASN A 92 11.23 -29.77 -2.52
C ASN A 92 9.86 -30.43 -2.42
N PRO A 93 9.64 -31.55 -3.12
CA PRO A 93 8.36 -32.27 -3.09
C PRO A 93 7.93 -32.75 -1.69
N LEU A 94 8.87 -32.89 -0.76
CA LEU A 94 8.62 -33.35 0.61
C LEU A 94 8.54 -32.17 1.63
N ALA A 95 8.61 -30.93 1.19
CA ALA A 95 8.52 -29.80 2.10
C ALA A 95 7.19 -29.82 2.88
N TYR A 96 7.31 -29.79 4.21
CA TYR A 96 6.18 -29.67 5.11
C TYR A 96 5.83 -28.20 5.36
N PHE A 97 4.54 -27.88 5.31
CA PHE A 97 4.02 -26.56 5.63
C PHE A 97 3.03 -26.63 6.79
N PRO A 98 3.26 -25.91 7.88
CA PRO A 98 2.28 -25.76 8.96
C PRO A 98 1.17 -24.77 8.56
N ILE A 99 0.43 -25.11 7.51
CA ILE A 99 -0.61 -24.30 6.88
C ILE A 99 -1.69 -23.77 7.85
N PRO A 100 -2.25 -24.59 8.79
CA PRO A 100 -3.41 -24.15 9.55
C PRO A 100 -3.17 -22.91 10.42
N ALA A 101 -2.02 -22.82 11.08
CA ALA A 101 -1.73 -21.70 11.99
C ALA A 101 -1.49 -20.39 11.21
N GLU A 102 -0.80 -20.46 10.08
CA GLU A 102 -0.50 -19.30 9.24
C GLU A 102 -1.76 -18.74 8.57
N LEU A 103 -2.66 -19.63 8.14
CA LEU A 103 -3.93 -19.22 7.56
C LEU A 103 -4.82 -18.48 8.54
N TRP A 104 -4.94 -18.96 9.78
CA TRP A 104 -5.72 -18.27 10.80
C TRP A 104 -5.19 -16.85 11.04
N ARG A 105 -3.87 -16.66 11.06
CA ARG A 105 -3.26 -15.35 11.18
C ARG A 105 -3.58 -14.44 10.00
N MET A 106 -3.56 -14.97 8.77
CA MET A 106 -3.99 -14.25 7.58
C MET A 106 -5.46 -13.85 7.65
N PHE A 107 -6.33 -14.78 8.07
CA PHE A 107 -7.76 -14.47 8.23
C PHE A 107 -8.02 -13.50 9.37
N LEU A 108 -7.27 -13.57 10.47
CA LEU A 108 -7.40 -12.71 11.64
C LEU A 108 -6.79 -11.32 11.43
N LEU A 109 -6.34 -11.01 10.21
CA LEU A 109 -5.93 -9.66 9.84
C LEU A 109 -4.72 -9.15 10.64
N SER A 110 -3.89 -10.07 11.12
CA SER A 110 -2.69 -9.75 11.87
C SER A 110 -1.54 -9.45 10.95
N SER A 111 -0.80 -8.38 11.24
CA SER A 111 0.47 -8.09 10.59
C SER A 111 1.61 -9.01 11.04
N SER A 112 1.37 -9.93 11.98
CA SER A 112 2.37 -10.88 12.48
C SER A 112 2.90 -11.84 11.42
N LEU A 113 2.17 -12.02 10.32
CA LEU A 113 2.68 -12.68 9.12
C LEU A 113 3.90 -12.01 8.49
N LEU A 114 4.17 -10.77 8.87
CA LEU A 114 5.30 -9.99 8.37
C LEU A 114 6.67 -10.53 8.82
N TRP A 115 6.71 -11.33 9.88
CA TRP A 115 7.96 -11.70 10.56
C TRP A 115 8.22 -13.21 10.63
N MET A 116 7.28 -14.04 10.14
CA MET A 116 7.53 -15.47 10.04
C MET A 116 7.96 -15.86 8.63
N PRO A 117 9.07 -16.60 8.47
CA PRO A 117 9.39 -17.20 7.19
C PRO A 117 8.36 -18.30 6.85
N PRO A 118 7.87 -18.37 5.62
CA PRO A 118 8.10 -17.41 4.56
C PRO A 118 7.03 -16.32 4.50
N VAL A 119 7.47 -15.08 4.49
CA VAL A 119 6.58 -13.92 4.30
C VAL A 119 5.98 -13.99 2.90
N LEU A 120 4.70 -14.35 2.83
CA LEU A 120 4.04 -14.57 1.54
C LEU A 120 3.81 -13.28 0.76
N ASN A 121 3.36 -12.23 1.42
CA ASN A 121 3.08 -10.95 0.78
C ASN A 121 2.97 -9.82 1.82
N LEU A 122 4.09 -9.24 2.18
CA LEU A 122 4.21 -8.23 3.21
C LEU A 122 3.24 -7.03 3.05
N PRO A 123 3.11 -6.40 1.87
CA PRO A 123 2.28 -5.20 1.70
C PRO A 123 0.79 -5.40 1.95
N LEU A 124 0.30 -6.63 2.05
CA LEU A 124 -1.13 -6.89 2.25
C LEU A 124 -1.68 -6.36 3.58
N TRP A 125 -0.81 -6.13 4.59
CA TRP A 125 -1.21 -5.52 5.85
C TRP A 125 -1.94 -4.18 5.66
N PHE A 126 -1.66 -3.47 4.58
CA PHE A 126 -2.24 -2.18 4.28
C PHE A 126 -3.76 -2.25 4.04
N PHE A 127 -4.28 -3.34 3.46
CA PHE A 127 -5.72 -3.46 3.17
C PHE A 127 -6.59 -3.44 4.44
N PRO A 128 -6.36 -4.32 5.45
CA PRO A 128 -7.13 -4.29 6.69
C PRO A 128 -6.89 -3.00 7.49
N ALA A 129 -5.66 -2.48 7.52
CA ALA A 129 -5.38 -1.20 8.16
C ALA A 129 -6.17 -0.05 7.52
N LEU A 130 -6.17 0.04 6.19
CA LEU A 130 -6.94 1.05 5.46
C LEU A 130 -8.45 0.89 5.69
N PHE A 131 -8.96 -0.34 5.73
CA PHE A 131 -10.35 -0.61 6.03
C PHE A 131 -10.73 -0.06 7.41
N ALA A 132 -10.00 -0.43 8.47
CA ALA A 132 -10.25 0.02 9.83
C ALA A 132 -10.14 1.56 9.95
N VAL A 133 -9.08 2.16 9.40
CA VAL A 133 -8.87 3.61 9.40
C VAL A 133 -10.02 4.35 8.71
N LEU A 134 -10.53 3.85 7.58
CA LEU A 134 -11.68 4.46 6.90
C LEU A 134 -12.96 4.41 7.74
N LEU A 135 -13.19 3.34 8.52
CA LEU A 135 -14.32 3.27 9.45
C LEU A 135 -14.19 4.33 10.55
N LEU A 136 -12.99 4.51 11.10
CA LEU A 136 -12.71 5.52 12.12
C LEU A 136 -12.81 6.95 11.58
N LEU A 137 -12.43 7.18 10.32
CA LEU A 137 -12.52 8.50 9.67
C LEU A 137 -13.93 8.87 9.23
N TYR A 138 -14.84 7.89 9.05
CA TYR A 138 -16.18 8.15 8.52
C TYR A 138 -16.95 9.23 9.30
N PRO A 139 -17.03 9.21 10.65
CA PRO A 139 -17.71 10.25 11.42
C PRO A 139 -17.01 11.61 11.34
N CYS A 140 -15.73 11.65 10.99
CA CYS A 140 -14.94 12.89 10.94
C CYS A 140 -15.24 13.74 9.70
N VAL A 141 -15.90 13.18 8.68
CA VAL A 141 -16.24 13.90 7.44
C VAL A 141 -17.10 15.16 7.71
N GLY A 142 -17.90 15.18 8.78
CA GLY A 142 -18.72 16.34 9.17
C GLY A 142 -18.02 17.36 10.08
N TRP A 143 -16.78 17.11 10.54
CA TRP A 143 -16.12 17.95 11.54
C TRP A 143 -15.67 19.30 10.97
N SER A 144 -15.71 20.35 11.80
CA SER A 144 -15.17 21.66 11.41
C SER A 144 -13.65 21.60 11.21
N GLY A 145 -13.09 22.57 10.44
CA GLY A 145 -11.65 22.66 10.23
C GLY A 145 -10.85 22.76 11.53
N LYS A 146 -11.38 23.52 12.52
CA LYS A 146 -10.76 23.60 13.87
C LYS A 146 -10.73 22.24 14.55
N LYS A 147 -11.83 21.47 14.51
CA LYS A 147 -11.90 20.14 15.12
C LYS A 147 -10.95 19.17 14.43
N LEU A 148 -10.85 19.20 13.10
CA LEU A 148 -9.85 18.41 12.35
C LEU A 148 -8.44 18.75 12.79
N GLY A 149 -8.09 20.05 12.89
CA GLY A 149 -6.76 20.52 13.30
C GLY A 149 -6.38 20.07 14.71
N TRP A 150 -7.28 20.24 15.69
CA TRP A 150 -7.05 19.78 17.07
C TRP A 150 -6.89 18.26 17.16
N SER A 151 -7.71 17.51 16.40
CA SER A 151 -7.59 16.05 16.36
C SER A 151 -6.27 15.60 15.73
N MET A 152 -5.81 16.28 14.68
CA MET A 152 -4.48 16.01 14.10
C MET A 152 -3.36 16.30 15.11
N ALA A 153 -3.42 17.43 15.83
CA ALA A 153 -2.45 17.74 16.88
C ALA A 153 -2.44 16.68 17.99
N ALA A 154 -3.62 16.24 18.45
CA ALA A 154 -3.74 15.19 19.44
C ALA A 154 -3.16 13.84 18.93
N LEU A 155 -3.46 13.44 17.68
CA LEU A 155 -2.91 12.23 17.08
C LEU A 155 -1.40 12.28 16.89
N PHE A 156 -0.86 13.45 16.55
CA PHE A 156 0.59 13.66 16.48
C PHE A 156 1.28 13.38 17.84
N VAL A 157 0.74 13.94 18.93
CA VAL A 157 1.26 13.71 20.29
C VAL A 157 1.02 12.28 20.75
N LEU A 158 -0.12 11.68 20.39
CA LEU A 158 -0.49 10.32 20.78
C LEU A 158 0.36 9.26 20.08
N THR A 159 0.87 9.53 18.87
CA THR A 159 1.57 8.51 18.04
C THR A 159 2.72 7.82 18.78
N PRO A 160 3.72 8.53 19.36
CA PRO A 160 4.83 7.87 20.05
C PRO A 160 4.38 7.06 21.27
N VAL A 161 3.40 7.59 22.02
CA VAL A 161 2.83 6.89 23.17
C VAL A 161 2.12 5.59 22.72
N TRP A 162 1.25 5.67 21.73
CA TRP A 162 0.54 4.52 21.17
C TRP A 162 1.52 3.45 20.66
N GLN A 163 2.52 3.87 19.91
CA GLN A 163 3.50 2.96 19.31
C GLN A 163 4.45 2.33 20.34
N SER A 164 4.59 2.89 21.54
CA SER A 164 5.34 2.25 22.62
C SER A 164 4.59 1.11 23.30
N PHE A 165 3.24 1.12 23.26
CA PHE A 165 2.41 0.07 23.87
C PHE A 165 1.93 -0.98 22.87
N ILE A 166 1.77 -0.63 21.60
CA ILE A 166 1.19 -1.52 20.58
C ILE A 166 2.30 -2.10 19.71
N SER A 167 2.45 -3.43 19.74
CA SER A 167 3.40 -4.13 18.87
C SER A 167 3.00 -4.08 17.40
N ARG A 168 3.93 -4.39 16.50
CA ARG A 168 3.67 -4.47 15.05
C ARG A 168 2.71 -5.60 14.67
N GLU A 169 2.54 -6.58 15.54
CA GLU A 169 1.84 -7.84 15.28
C GLU A 169 0.34 -7.80 15.57
N TRP A 170 -0.18 -6.68 16.06
CA TRP A 170 -1.59 -6.58 16.40
C TRP A 170 -2.50 -6.59 15.17
N ILE A 171 -3.73 -7.09 15.38
CA ILE A 171 -4.77 -7.16 14.34
C ILE A 171 -4.99 -5.79 13.67
N PHE A 172 -5.35 -5.83 12.38
CA PHE A 172 -5.53 -4.63 11.54
C PHE A 172 -4.29 -3.72 11.46
N SER A 173 -3.11 -4.19 11.91
CA SER A 173 -1.92 -3.34 12.05
C SER A 173 -2.19 -2.07 12.83
N CYS A 174 -2.94 -2.17 13.94
CA CYS A 174 -3.45 -0.99 14.67
C CYS A 174 -2.34 -0.11 15.26
N ARG A 175 -1.09 -0.58 15.29
CA ARG A 175 0.08 0.25 15.60
C ARG A 175 0.14 1.52 14.74
N VAL A 176 -0.30 1.45 13.48
CA VAL A 176 -0.25 2.58 12.55
C VAL A 176 -1.46 3.51 12.64
N PHE A 177 -2.46 3.23 13.48
CA PHE A 177 -3.70 4.01 13.49
C PHE A 177 -3.52 5.50 13.76
N PRO A 178 -2.77 5.95 14.78
CA PRO A 178 -2.64 7.39 15.01
C PRO A 178 -2.01 8.14 13.82
N PRO A 179 -0.86 7.74 13.25
CA PRO A 179 -0.34 8.43 12.08
C PRO A 179 -1.24 8.27 10.85
N ALA A 180 -1.88 7.11 10.64
CA ALA A 180 -2.80 6.89 9.53
C ALA A 180 -4.05 7.79 9.62
N LEU A 181 -4.62 7.95 10.82
CA LEU A 181 -5.73 8.86 11.08
C LEU A 181 -5.29 10.33 10.90
N PHE A 182 -4.10 10.70 11.36
CA PHE A 182 -3.55 12.04 11.14
C PHE A 182 -3.53 12.38 9.64
N PHE A 183 -2.96 11.54 8.81
CA PHE A 183 -2.90 11.78 7.36
C PHE A 183 -4.28 11.69 6.71
N GLY A 184 -5.16 10.78 7.16
CA GLY A 184 -6.53 10.71 6.68
C GLY A 184 -7.35 11.97 6.97
N LEU A 185 -7.23 12.54 8.18
CA LEU A 185 -7.84 13.84 8.53
C LEU A 185 -7.25 14.98 7.70
N GLY A 186 -5.93 14.95 7.45
CA GLY A 186 -5.26 15.86 6.54
C GLY A 186 -5.82 15.80 5.11
N GLY A 187 -6.15 14.60 4.64
CA GLY A 187 -6.83 14.40 3.36
C GLY A 187 -8.24 15.00 3.31
N ILE A 188 -9.05 14.80 4.37
CA ILE A 188 -10.38 15.44 4.49
C ILE A 188 -10.25 16.97 4.47
N TYR A 189 -9.27 17.50 5.20
CA TYR A 189 -9.00 18.95 5.23
C TYR A 189 -8.59 19.48 3.85
N ALA A 190 -7.69 18.78 3.17
CA ALA A 190 -7.20 19.11 1.85
C ALA A 190 -8.31 19.13 0.79
N ALA A 191 -9.23 18.15 0.82
CA ALA A 191 -10.35 18.09 -0.10
C ALA A 191 -11.26 19.31 0.00
N ARG A 192 -11.45 19.85 1.21
CA ARG A 192 -12.26 21.06 1.46
C ARG A 192 -11.54 22.35 1.06
N ASN A 193 -10.22 22.36 1.15
CA ASN A 193 -9.39 23.53 0.85
C ASN A 193 -8.63 23.38 -0.47
N LYS A 194 -9.17 22.61 -1.41
CA LYS A 194 -8.54 22.27 -2.68
C LYS A 194 -8.08 23.49 -3.48
N THR A 195 -8.92 24.52 -3.58
CA THR A 195 -8.60 25.76 -4.31
C THR A 195 -7.43 26.48 -3.67
N PHE A 196 -7.42 26.60 -2.34
CA PHE A 196 -6.30 27.18 -1.60
C PHE A 196 -5.00 26.42 -1.86
N LEU A 197 -5.02 25.08 -1.76
CA LEU A 197 -3.84 24.25 -2.02
C LEU A 197 -3.32 24.46 -3.45
N LYS A 198 -4.20 24.49 -4.45
CA LYS A 198 -3.81 24.74 -5.85
C LYS A 198 -3.11 26.08 -6.03
N ASN A 199 -3.56 27.11 -5.33
CA ASN A 199 -2.97 28.43 -5.41
C ASN A 199 -1.60 28.51 -4.70
N VAL A 200 -1.44 27.82 -3.57
CA VAL A 200 -0.18 27.82 -2.79
C VAL A 200 0.89 26.96 -3.47
N LEU A 201 0.51 25.84 -4.07
CA LEU A 201 1.47 24.90 -4.68
C LEU A 201 1.96 25.39 -6.05
N SER A 202 2.60 26.58 -6.08
CA SER A 202 3.36 27.06 -7.22
C SER A 202 4.53 26.14 -7.56
N VAL A 203 5.17 26.32 -8.73
CA VAL A 203 6.35 25.48 -9.11
C VAL A 203 7.48 25.61 -8.07
N PRO A 204 7.90 26.82 -7.66
CA PRO A 204 8.95 26.96 -6.64
C PRO A 204 8.55 26.27 -5.31
N MET A 205 7.31 26.46 -4.83
CA MET A 205 6.86 25.84 -3.60
C MET A 205 6.84 24.31 -3.71
N THR A 206 6.44 23.77 -4.86
CA THR A 206 6.46 22.33 -5.13
C THR A 206 7.88 21.77 -5.02
N LEU A 207 8.87 22.45 -5.63
CA LEU A 207 10.28 22.05 -5.58
C LEU A 207 10.85 22.14 -4.17
N ILE A 208 10.54 23.21 -3.43
CA ILE A 208 10.95 23.37 -2.03
C ILE A 208 10.39 22.24 -1.17
N LEU A 209 9.11 21.91 -1.32
CA LEU A 209 8.47 20.84 -0.56
C LEU A 209 9.06 19.46 -0.88
N LEU A 210 9.36 19.17 -2.15
CA LEU A 210 10.02 17.91 -2.54
C LEU A 210 11.43 17.83 -1.97
N ALA A 211 12.22 18.90 -2.09
CA ALA A 211 13.57 18.96 -1.54
C ALA A 211 13.57 18.82 -0.02
N SER A 212 12.65 19.51 0.68
CA SER A 212 12.49 19.41 2.12
C SER A 212 12.09 18.00 2.55
N GLY A 213 11.10 17.40 1.87
CA GLY A 213 10.65 16.03 2.17
C GLY A 213 11.77 15.02 1.99
N PHE A 214 12.54 15.12 0.90
CA PHE A 214 13.70 14.29 0.65
C PHE A 214 14.79 14.49 1.70
N GLY A 215 15.18 15.76 1.98
CA GLY A 215 16.22 16.07 2.93
C GLY A 215 15.91 15.63 4.36
N LEU A 216 14.65 15.79 4.80
CA LEU A 216 14.20 15.33 6.12
C LEU A 216 14.18 13.81 6.24
N ALA A 217 13.88 13.10 5.17
CA ALA A 217 13.86 11.64 5.17
C ALA A 217 15.26 11.02 5.04
N PHE A 218 16.21 11.74 4.43
CA PHE A 218 17.54 11.22 4.11
C PHE A 218 18.37 10.86 5.35
N GLY A 219 18.27 11.65 6.41
CA GLY A 219 19.02 11.44 7.66
C GLY A 219 18.26 10.65 8.71
N HIS A 220 17.04 10.22 8.44
CA HIS A 220 16.18 9.65 9.45
C HIS A 220 15.34 8.49 8.90
N TRP A 221 15.72 7.26 9.29
CA TRP A 221 14.90 6.10 8.97
C TRP A 221 13.63 6.13 9.82
N ALA A 222 12.51 6.40 9.19
CA ALA A 222 11.20 6.29 9.82
C ALA A 222 10.17 5.81 8.80
N ASP A 223 9.32 4.92 9.23
CA ASP A 223 8.13 4.48 8.50
C ASP A 223 6.87 4.70 9.34
N VAL A 224 5.72 4.37 8.80
CA VAL A 224 4.44 4.55 9.49
C VAL A 224 4.32 3.69 10.76
N PHE A 225 5.08 2.61 10.88
CA PHE A 225 5.12 1.75 12.09
C PHE A 225 6.01 2.33 13.19
N ASP A 226 6.94 3.22 12.85
CA ASP A 226 7.89 3.86 13.78
C ASP A 226 7.86 5.38 13.63
N ALA A 227 6.65 5.92 13.54
CA ALA A 227 6.35 7.35 13.34
C ALA A 227 6.46 8.16 14.64
N SER A 228 7.39 7.81 15.54
CA SER A 228 7.57 8.50 16.83
C SER A 228 8.26 9.85 16.70
N SER A 229 8.99 10.08 15.61
CA SER A 229 9.73 11.31 15.38
C SER A 229 8.87 12.38 14.70
N PRO A 230 8.90 13.65 15.14
CA PRO A 230 8.31 14.77 14.40
C PRO A 230 8.82 14.90 12.97
N LEU A 231 10.06 14.52 12.69
CA LEU A 231 10.68 14.57 11.37
C LEU A 231 9.94 13.67 10.36
N PHE A 232 9.41 12.52 10.81
CA PHE A 232 8.57 11.67 9.96
C PHE A 232 7.36 12.42 9.43
N PHE A 233 6.61 13.10 10.30
CA PHE A 233 5.42 13.86 9.88
C PHE A 233 5.78 15.01 8.95
N MET A 234 6.86 15.73 9.24
CA MET A 234 7.33 16.83 8.39
C MET A 234 7.78 16.33 7.03
N ALA A 235 8.56 15.24 6.95
CA ALA A 235 8.98 14.61 5.72
C ALA A 235 7.77 14.14 4.89
N ALA A 236 6.82 13.45 5.53
CA ALA A 236 5.62 12.94 4.88
C ALA A 236 4.72 14.07 4.34
N ILE A 237 4.44 15.09 5.15
CA ILE A 237 3.60 16.23 4.74
C ILE A 237 4.25 16.96 3.56
N SER A 238 5.53 17.29 3.68
CA SER A 238 6.27 17.99 2.61
C SER A 238 6.28 17.18 1.31
N SER A 239 6.54 15.88 1.41
CA SER A 239 6.55 14.99 0.24
C SER A 239 5.16 14.83 -0.38
N ILE A 240 4.10 14.62 0.41
CA ILE A 240 2.73 14.50 -0.09
C ILE A 240 2.31 15.76 -0.83
N LEU A 241 2.51 16.94 -0.24
CA LEU A 241 2.15 18.21 -0.86
C LEU A 241 3.03 18.51 -2.07
N GLY A 242 4.32 18.22 -2.01
CA GLY A 242 5.24 18.36 -3.13
C GLY A 242 4.85 17.48 -4.32
N TRP A 243 4.59 16.18 -4.08
CA TRP A 243 4.14 15.27 -5.14
C TRP A 243 2.73 15.61 -5.64
N TYR A 244 1.84 16.12 -4.78
CA TYR A 244 0.54 16.62 -5.22
C TYR A 244 0.72 17.83 -6.15
N GLY A 245 1.60 18.78 -5.80
CA GLY A 245 1.96 19.92 -6.66
C GLY A 245 2.55 19.48 -8.01
N ALA A 246 3.40 18.45 -8.03
CA ALA A 246 3.94 17.85 -9.25
C ALA A 246 2.83 17.14 -10.06
N ALA A 247 1.99 16.36 -9.41
CA ALA A 247 0.91 15.61 -10.06
C ALA A 247 -0.13 16.52 -10.74
N MET A 248 -0.35 17.73 -10.25
CA MET A 248 -1.22 18.74 -10.91
C MET A 248 -0.67 19.17 -12.26
N ARG A 249 0.63 19.02 -12.50
CA ARG A 249 1.35 19.46 -13.72
C ARG A 249 1.73 18.30 -14.64
N LEU A 250 1.75 17.09 -14.10
CA LEU A 250 2.12 15.89 -14.84
C LEU A 250 0.89 15.27 -15.50
N ASP A 251 0.77 15.38 -16.81
CA ASP A 251 -0.25 14.66 -17.60
C ASP A 251 0.33 13.36 -18.16
N CYS A 252 0.49 12.35 -17.30
CA CYS A 252 1.02 11.04 -17.68
C CYS A 252 -0.06 9.95 -17.60
N ARG A 253 -0.42 9.38 -18.77
CA ARG A 253 -1.44 8.32 -18.86
C ARG A 253 -1.03 7.07 -18.07
N LEU A 254 0.26 6.73 -18.06
CA LEU A 254 0.78 5.56 -17.34
C LEU A 254 0.63 5.73 -15.82
N LEU A 255 0.99 6.91 -15.28
CA LEU A 255 0.81 7.22 -13.86
C LEU A 255 -0.67 7.20 -13.45
N ARG A 256 -1.56 7.75 -14.27
CA ARG A 256 -3.00 7.67 -14.01
C ARG A 256 -3.52 6.24 -14.03
N PHE A 257 -3.03 5.41 -14.95
CA PHE A 257 -3.37 3.99 -14.98
C PHE A 257 -2.89 3.30 -13.70
N ALA A 258 -1.63 3.49 -13.30
CA ALA A 258 -1.08 2.94 -12.07
C ALA A 258 -1.89 3.36 -10.83
N GLY A 259 -2.24 4.63 -10.74
CA GLY A 259 -3.05 5.14 -9.63
C GLY A 259 -4.46 4.56 -9.56
N ARG A 260 -5.10 4.33 -10.70
CA ARG A 260 -6.42 3.68 -10.77
C ARG A 260 -6.39 2.22 -10.34
N HIS A 261 -5.28 1.54 -10.59
CA HIS A 261 -5.09 0.13 -10.31
C HIS A 261 -4.14 -0.12 -9.13
N SER A 262 -3.88 0.91 -8.30
CA SER A 262 -2.89 0.85 -7.23
C SER A 262 -3.09 -0.29 -6.24
N LEU A 263 -4.34 -0.69 -5.92
CA LEU A 263 -4.61 -1.83 -5.05
C LEU A 263 -4.24 -3.17 -5.70
N ILE A 264 -4.42 -3.31 -7.02
CA ILE A 264 -4.01 -4.52 -7.74
C ILE A 264 -2.49 -4.59 -7.79
N LEU A 265 -1.84 -3.48 -8.13
CA LEU A 265 -0.38 -3.38 -8.14
C LEU A 265 0.20 -3.66 -6.75
N LEU A 266 -0.44 -3.15 -5.69
CA LEU A 266 -0.06 -3.43 -4.31
C LEU A 266 -0.17 -4.93 -3.96
N GLY A 267 -1.20 -5.61 -4.45
CA GLY A 267 -1.41 -7.05 -4.18
C GLY A 267 -0.45 -7.95 -4.93
N CYS A 268 -0.08 -7.61 -6.17
CA CYS A 268 0.66 -8.52 -7.05
C CYS A 268 2.19 -8.29 -7.05
N HIS A 269 2.72 -7.10 -6.70
CA HIS A 269 4.12 -6.79 -6.95
C HIS A 269 5.10 -7.67 -6.15
N VAL A 270 4.83 -7.99 -4.88
CA VAL A 270 5.74 -8.84 -4.09
C VAL A 270 5.74 -10.30 -4.57
N PRO A 271 4.59 -10.96 -4.79
CA PRO A 271 4.61 -12.28 -5.44
C PRO A 271 5.32 -12.29 -6.79
N VAL A 272 5.11 -11.26 -7.63
CA VAL A 272 5.80 -11.13 -8.91
C VAL A 272 7.30 -10.98 -8.71
N LEU A 273 7.74 -10.11 -7.79
CA LEU A 273 9.16 -9.91 -7.49
C LEU A 273 9.82 -11.20 -7.01
N GLN A 274 9.28 -11.80 -5.94
CA GLN A 274 9.92 -12.92 -5.25
C GLN A 274 9.84 -14.22 -6.04
N GLN A 275 8.72 -14.45 -6.74
CA GLN A 275 8.45 -15.75 -7.34
C GLN A 275 8.67 -15.80 -8.86
N VAL A 276 8.71 -14.66 -9.52
CA VAL A 276 8.88 -14.60 -10.97
C VAL A 276 10.20 -13.90 -11.34
N VAL A 277 10.35 -12.65 -10.95
CA VAL A 277 11.47 -11.83 -11.41
C VAL A 277 12.80 -12.32 -10.84
N LYS A 278 12.89 -12.57 -9.53
CA LYS A 278 14.14 -13.07 -8.93
C LYS A 278 14.54 -14.44 -9.50
N VAL A 279 13.57 -15.29 -9.78
CA VAL A 279 13.83 -16.59 -10.42
C VAL A 279 14.33 -16.42 -11.85
N LEU A 280 13.70 -15.54 -12.64
CA LEU A 280 14.06 -15.32 -14.05
C LEU A 280 15.43 -14.65 -14.21
N LEU A 281 15.76 -13.66 -13.35
CA LEU A 281 16.99 -12.90 -13.46
C LEU A 281 18.19 -13.57 -12.78
N PHE A 282 18.00 -14.21 -11.63
CA PHE A 282 19.08 -14.70 -10.79
C PHE A 282 19.09 -16.22 -10.58
N GLY A 283 18.08 -16.91 -11.12
CA GLY A 283 17.93 -18.35 -10.90
C GLY A 283 17.58 -18.71 -9.47
N TYR A 284 17.44 -20.01 -9.23
CA TYR A 284 17.09 -20.55 -7.90
C TYR A 284 18.36 -20.77 -7.04
N THR A 285 19.20 -19.79 -6.93
CA THR A 285 20.28 -19.86 -5.96
C THR A 285 19.78 -19.32 -4.62
N ASN A 286 19.85 -20.14 -3.56
CA ASN A 286 19.73 -19.72 -2.16
C ASN A 286 20.84 -18.73 -1.71
N LYS A 287 21.71 -18.34 -2.58
CA LYS A 287 22.51 -17.14 -2.42
C LYS A 287 21.52 -16.01 -2.63
N GLY A 288 21.08 -15.40 -1.53
CA GLY A 288 20.49 -14.08 -1.59
C GLY A 288 21.37 -13.33 -2.59
N ALA A 289 20.78 -12.86 -3.69
CA ALA A 289 21.53 -12.15 -4.68
C ALA A 289 22.32 -11.12 -3.90
N ASP A 290 23.65 -11.18 -4.02
CA ASP A 290 24.53 -10.13 -3.55
C ASP A 290 24.31 -8.99 -4.55
N THR A 291 23.09 -8.44 -4.49
CA THR A 291 22.56 -7.44 -5.40
C THR A 291 23.12 -6.08 -4.99
N SER A 292 24.46 -6.04 -4.83
CA SER A 292 25.17 -4.79 -4.66
C SER A 292 25.17 -3.94 -5.95
N ASP A 293 24.70 -4.50 -7.07
CA ASP A 293 24.72 -3.83 -8.35
C ASP A 293 23.42 -3.02 -8.57
N LEU A 294 23.61 -1.72 -8.82
CA LEU A 294 22.52 -0.78 -9.17
C LEU A 294 21.77 -1.23 -10.43
N THR A 295 22.48 -1.87 -11.38
CA THR A 295 21.92 -2.35 -12.64
C THR A 295 20.88 -3.44 -12.42
N ASP A 296 21.17 -4.38 -11.52
CA ASP A 296 20.26 -5.47 -11.16
C ASP A 296 19.00 -4.96 -10.49
N ASN A 297 19.13 -3.98 -9.61
CA ASN A 297 18.00 -3.37 -8.91
C ASN A 297 17.08 -2.59 -9.87
N ILE A 298 17.65 -1.90 -10.85
CA ILE A 298 16.90 -1.23 -11.90
C ILE A 298 16.20 -2.26 -12.78
N ALA A 299 16.88 -3.34 -13.16
CA ALA A 299 16.30 -4.43 -13.95
C ALA A 299 15.12 -5.10 -13.20
N GLU A 300 15.30 -5.41 -11.91
CA GLU A 300 14.21 -5.91 -11.06
C GLU A 300 13.01 -4.97 -11.08
N PHE A 301 13.22 -3.69 -10.79
CA PHE A 301 12.14 -2.71 -10.75
C PHE A 301 11.38 -2.61 -12.08
N ILE A 302 12.11 -2.59 -13.21
CA ILE A 302 11.50 -2.55 -14.54
C ILE A 302 10.69 -3.81 -14.80
N CYS A 303 11.27 -4.99 -14.57
CA CYS A 303 10.61 -6.28 -14.81
C CYS A 303 9.35 -6.43 -13.93
N VAL A 304 9.46 -6.15 -12.63
CA VAL A 304 8.32 -6.20 -11.70
C VAL A 304 7.22 -5.23 -12.15
N SER A 305 7.59 -4.01 -12.51
CA SER A 305 6.63 -3.00 -12.95
C SER A 305 5.92 -3.45 -14.22
N VAL A 306 6.64 -3.91 -15.25
CA VAL A 306 6.06 -4.37 -16.51
C VAL A 306 5.08 -5.53 -16.28
N ILE A 307 5.47 -6.55 -15.52
CA ILE A 307 4.62 -7.71 -15.26
C ILE A 307 3.41 -7.31 -14.41
N ALA A 308 3.60 -6.52 -13.36
CA ALA A 308 2.50 -6.05 -12.51
C ALA A 308 1.50 -5.18 -13.31
N PHE A 309 1.98 -4.31 -14.20
CA PHE A 309 1.12 -3.52 -15.09
C PHE A 309 0.38 -4.40 -16.10
N ALA A 310 1.01 -5.45 -16.63
CA ALA A 310 0.34 -6.41 -17.51
C ALA A 310 -0.78 -7.16 -16.76
N ILE A 311 -0.54 -7.60 -15.52
CA ILE A 311 -1.56 -8.22 -14.65
C ILE A 311 -2.71 -7.24 -14.39
N ALA A 312 -2.41 -5.99 -14.02
CA ALA A 312 -3.43 -4.97 -13.76
C ALA A 312 -4.24 -4.64 -15.02
N GLY A 313 -3.58 -4.56 -16.18
CA GLY A 313 -4.24 -4.35 -17.49
C GLY A 313 -5.14 -5.51 -17.89
N GLY A 314 -4.65 -6.74 -17.75
CA GLY A 314 -5.41 -7.97 -18.01
C GLY A 314 -6.65 -8.06 -17.10
N TYR A 315 -6.47 -7.85 -15.80
CA TYR A 315 -7.59 -7.82 -14.85
C TYR A 315 -8.63 -6.76 -15.22
N ALA A 316 -8.19 -5.55 -15.55
CA ALA A 316 -9.07 -4.45 -15.94
C ALA A 316 -9.84 -4.78 -17.24
N ALA A 317 -9.18 -5.37 -18.23
CA ALA A 317 -9.80 -5.78 -19.50
C ALA A 317 -10.84 -6.90 -19.30
N ILE A 318 -10.50 -7.91 -18.52
CA ILE A 318 -11.39 -9.05 -18.22
C ILE A 318 -12.62 -8.57 -17.43
N THR A 319 -12.42 -7.82 -16.36
CA THR A 319 -13.53 -7.36 -15.51
C THR A 319 -14.43 -6.33 -16.19
N ARG A 320 -13.91 -5.60 -17.17
CA ARG A 320 -14.72 -4.70 -18.02
C ARG A 320 -15.63 -5.48 -18.97
N LYS A 321 -15.11 -6.56 -19.58
CA LYS A 321 -15.88 -7.40 -20.53
C LYS A 321 -16.80 -8.38 -19.81
N LEU A 322 -16.34 -8.94 -18.72
CA LEU A 322 -17.02 -9.96 -17.92
C LEU A 322 -17.04 -9.56 -16.44
N PRO A 323 -17.99 -8.71 -15.99
CA PRO A 323 -18.01 -8.20 -14.62
C PRO A 323 -18.06 -9.29 -13.54
N ARG A 324 -18.58 -10.49 -13.87
CA ARG A 324 -18.64 -11.66 -12.98
C ARG A 324 -17.35 -12.48 -12.95
N ALA A 325 -16.40 -12.26 -13.86
CA ALA A 325 -15.12 -13.00 -13.92
C ALA A 325 -14.30 -12.90 -12.62
N LYS A 326 -14.43 -11.78 -11.89
CA LYS A 326 -13.81 -11.63 -10.56
C LYS A 326 -14.18 -12.76 -9.57
N TYR A 327 -15.42 -13.26 -9.63
CA TYR A 327 -15.86 -14.37 -8.78
C TYR A 327 -15.29 -15.71 -9.24
N GLY A 328 -15.14 -15.89 -10.58
CA GLY A 328 -14.47 -17.06 -11.14
C GLY A 328 -12.99 -17.14 -10.72
N ILE A 329 -12.27 -16.00 -10.75
CA ILE A 329 -10.88 -15.93 -10.31
C ILE A 329 -10.78 -16.33 -8.83
N VAL A 330 -11.66 -15.82 -7.97
CA VAL A 330 -11.72 -16.21 -6.56
C VAL A 330 -11.98 -17.71 -6.40
N ALA A 331 -12.96 -18.25 -7.14
CA ALA A 331 -13.31 -19.66 -7.06
C ALA A 331 -12.14 -20.58 -7.46
N VAL A 332 -11.42 -20.23 -8.56
CA VAL A 332 -10.23 -20.98 -8.99
C VAL A 332 -9.12 -20.91 -7.95
N ALA A 333 -8.80 -19.72 -7.43
CA ALA A 333 -7.78 -19.55 -6.41
C ALA A 333 -8.10 -20.40 -5.16
N VAL A 334 -9.34 -20.35 -4.66
CA VAL A 334 -9.79 -21.15 -3.51
C VAL A 334 -9.73 -22.65 -3.79
N ALA A 335 -10.08 -23.08 -5.01
CA ALA A 335 -10.00 -24.50 -5.38
C ALA A 335 -8.55 -25.00 -5.44
N VAL A 336 -7.63 -24.23 -6.03
CA VAL A 336 -6.20 -24.55 -6.08
C VAL A 336 -5.65 -24.62 -4.66
N PHE A 337 -5.96 -23.63 -3.83
CA PHE A 337 -5.56 -23.61 -2.43
C PHE A 337 -6.10 -24.84 -1.66
N GLY A 338 -7.39 -25.14 -1.78
CA GLY A 338 -8.01 -26.32 -1.15
C GLY A 338 -7.36 -27.63 -1.58
N TYR A 339 -6.97 -27.77 -2.87
CA TYR A 339 -6.23 -28.91 -3.36
C TYR A 339 -4.87 -29.08 -2.66
N TYR A 340 -4.10 -27.99 -2.52
CA TYR A 340 -2.79 -28.08 -1.84
C TYR A 340 -2.92 -28.32 -0.34
N VAL A 341 -3.93 -27.73 0.32
CA VAL A 341 -4.23 -28.04 1.74
C VAL A 341 -4.58 -29.50 1.94
N TYR A 342 -5.43 -30.07 1.05
CA TYR A 342 -5.82 -31.48 1.11
C TYR A 342 -4.64 -32.43 0.87
N LYS A 343 -3.70 -32.05 0.00
CA LYS A 343 -2.49 -32.84 -0.32
C LYS A 343 -1.34 -32.64 0.66
N SER A 344 -1.48 -31.73 1.61
CA SER A 344 -0.49 -31.57 2.69
C SER A 344 -0.69 -32.70 3.72
N PRO A 345 0.34 -33.48 4.06
CA PRO A 345 0.24 -34.58 5.02
C PRO A 345 -0.06 -34.09 6.44
#